data_ee9c19a953118a3145278d29d0e9a8a1
#
_entry.id   ee9c19a953118a3145278d29d0e9a8a1
#
_cell.length_a   1.000
_cell.length_b   1.000
_cell.length_c   1.000
_cell.angle_alpha   90.00
_cell.angle_beta   90.00
_cell.angle_gamma   90.00
#
_symmetry.space_group_name_H-M   'P 1'
#
loop_
_entity.id
_entity.type
_entity.pdbx_description
1 polymer ?
#
loop_
_entity_poly.entity_id
_entity_poly.type
_entity_poly.pdbx_seq_one_letter_code
_entity_poly.pdbx_strand_id
1 'polypeptide(L)'
;FFLRQQPSHQQTDPDTMNITEKILSNHLVSGTLKPGSEIAIRIDQTLTQDATGTMAFLQFESMAIDHVRTELSVSYVDHNTVQIGFENADDHAYLQSVAKKYGVIFSRAGNGICHQLHLERFGVPGKTLIGSDSHTTMGGGIGMIAIGAGGLDVAVAMGGGAFYLTAPRVIKIELTGRLRPGVSAKDVILKVLERFGSSGNVGVVMEYGGDGVKTLDVP
;
A
#
# COMPACT_ATOMS: atom_id res chain seq x y z
N PHE A 1 -13.85 14.08 -19.60
CA PHE A 1 -12.48 13.82 -19.15
C PHE A 1 -11.58 13.53 -20.35
N PHE A 2 -10.49 14.24 -20.51
CA PHE A 2 -9.43 13.93 -21.46
C PHE A 2 -8.28 13.27 -20.68
N LEU A 3 -7.87 12.07 -21.09
CA LEU A 3 -6.70 11.38 -20.55
C LEU A 3 -5.53 11.65 -21.51
N ARG A 4 -4.51 12.36 -21.04
CA ARG A 4 -3.23 12.49 -21.73
C ARG A 4 -2.18 11.64 -21.02
N GLN A 5 -1.46 10.84 -21.77
CA GLN A 5 -0.30 10.10 -21.32
C GLN A 5 0.95 10.92 -21.71
N GLN A 6 1.78 11.24 -20.74
CA GLN A 6 3.13 11.77 -21.01
C GLN A 6 4.16 10.81 -20.39
N PRO A 7 5.15 10.35 -21.16
CA PRO A 7 6.28 9.62 -20.59
C PRO A 7 7.17 10.60 -19.84
N SER A 8 7.43 10.32 -18.55
CA SER A 8 8.44 11.04 -17.79
C SER A 8 9.82 10.46 -18.10
N HIS A 9 10.67 11.24 -18.76
CA HIS A 9 12.10 10.95 -18.89
C HIS A 9 12.88 12.16 -18.41
N GLN A 10 13.68 12.01 -17.36
CA GLN A 10 15.10 12.39 -17.25
C GLN A 10 15.52 12.60 -15.80
N GLN A 11 16.86 12.58 -15.60
CA GLN A 11 17.60 12.74 -14.35
C GLN A 11 17.11 13.92 -13.48
N THR A 12 16.98 13.65 -12.24
CA THR A 12 16.17 14.31 -11.25
C THR A 12 16.88 15.47 -10.58
N ASP A 13 16.56 16.66 -11.04
CA ASP A 13 16.59 17.85 -10.19
C ASP A 13 15.44 17.70 -9.16
N PRO A 14 15.67 17.93 -7.86
CA PRO A 14 14.63 17.83 -6.83
C PRO A 14 13.36 18.61 -7.14
N ASP A 15 13.47 19.70 -7.90
CA ASP A 15 12.32 20.54 -8.29
C ASP A 15 11.50 19.94 -9.45
N THR A 16 12.03 18.92 -10.14
CA THR A 16 11.33 18.25 -11.25
C THR A 16 10.80 16.86 -10.91
N MET A 17 11.08 16.35 -9.69
CA MET A 17 10.62 15.04 -9.24
C MET A 17 9.09 15.00 -9.09
N ASN A 18 8.48 13.91 -9.59
CA ASN A 18 7.09 13.61 -9.28
C ASN A 18 6.92 13.12 -7.83
N ILE A 19 5.67 12.95 -7.37
CA ILE A 19 5.38 12.55 -5.98
C ILE A 19 5.97 11.18 -5.65
N THR A 20 5.83 10.20 -6.54
CA THR A 20 6.37 8.84 -6.38
C THR A 20 7.89 8.89 -6.21
N GLU A 21 8.60 9.62 -7.06
CA GLU A 21 10.04 9.76 -6.99
C GLU A 21 10.48 10.44 -5.68
N LYS A 22 9.78 11.47 -5.22
CA LYS A 22 10.04 12.14 -3.95
C LYS A 22 9.91 11.18 -2.77
N ILE A 23 8.81 10.41 -2.72
CA ILE A 23 8.58 9.45 -1.64
C ILE A 23 9.64 8.35 -1.67
N LEU A 24 9.88 7.73 -2.83
CA LEU A 24 10.87 6.67 -2.96
C LEU A 24 12.28 7.16 -2.63
N SER A 25 12.66 8.38 -3.05
CA SER A 25 13.97 8.98 -2.73
C SER A 25 14.18 9.14 -1.23
N ASN A 26 13.15 9.57 -0.50
CA ASN A 26 13.21 9.75 0.95
C ASN A 26 13.29 8.43 1.73
N HIS A 27 12.93 7.32 1.09
CA HIS A 27 12.94 5.98 1.69
C HIS A 27 14.02 5.07 1.11
N LEU A 28 14.82 5.55 0.15
CA LEU A 28 15.83 4.76 -0.54
C LEU A 28 16.93 4.33 0.43
N VAL A 29 17.15 3.04 0.55
CA VAL A 29 18.23 2.42 1.34
C VAL A 29 19.41 2.07 0.44
N SER A 30 19.13 1.53 -0.76
CA SER A 30 20.17 1.21 -1.75
C SER A 30 19.58 1.18 -3.17
N GLY A 31 20.46 1.23 -4.17
CA GLY A 31 20.08 1.25 -5.57
C GLY A 31 19.98 2.66 -6.15
N THR A 32 19.48 2.77 -7.37
CA THR A 32 19.27 4.04 -8.07
C THR A 32 17.85 4.10 -8.59
N LEU A 33 17.16 5.22 -8.36
CA LEU A 33 15.79 5.45 -8.82
C LEU A 33 15.73 5.64 -10.36
N LYS A 34 16.07 4.58 -11.08
CA LYS A 34 15.90 4.51 -12.51
C LYS A 34 14.86 3.42 -12.81
N PRO A 35 13.78 3.72 -13.55
CA PRO A 35 12.79 2.71 -13.90
C PRO A 35 13.42 1.43 -14.43
N GLY A 36 13.04 0.28 -13.84
CA GLY A 36 13.57 -1.03 -14.19
C GLY A 36 14.82 -1.47 -13.41
N SER A 37 15.45 -0.60 -12.63
CA SER A 37 16.58 -0.96 -11.75
C SER A 37 16.06 -1.52 -10.41
N GLU A 38 16.82 -2.43 -9.81
CA GLU A 38 16.52 -2.88 -8.44
C GLU A 38 16.85 -1.78 -7.43
N ILE A 39 15.94 -1.56 -6.51
CA ILE A 39 16.08 -0.65 -5.38
C ILE A 39 15.64 -1.33 -4.09
N ALA A 40 16.17 -0.86 -2.97
CA ALA A 40 15.70 -1.22 -1.63
C ALA A 40 15.18 0.03 -0.93
N ILE A 41 13.99 -0.06 -0.35
CA ILE A 41 13.37 1.04 0.38
C ILE A 41 13.06 0.65 1.83
N ARG A 42 13.10 1.65 2.71
CA ARG A 42 12.60 1.52 4.07
C ARG A 42 11.08 1.54 4.05
N ILE A 43 10.48 0.72 4.90
CA ILE A 43 9.03 0.67 5.12
C ILE A 43 8.68 1.31 6.45
N ASP A 44 7.77 2.27 6.43
CA ASP A 44 7.29 2.96 7.64
C ASP A 44 6.15 2.19 8.31
N GLN A 45 5.23 1.63 7.53
CA GLN A 45 4.03 1.01 8.06
C GLN A 45 3.80 -0.38 7.47
N THR A 46 3.24 -1.29 8.26
CA THR A 46 2.81 -2.61 7.78
C THR A 46 1.35 -2.89 8.11
N LEU A 47 0.71 -3.64 7.22
CA LEU A 47 -0.66 -4.10 7.34
C LEU A 47 -0.70 -5.62 7.17
N THR A 48 -1.34 -6.31 8.11
CA THR A 48 -1.72 -7.72 7.97
C THR A 48 -3.21 -7.87 8.23
N GLN A 49 -3.82 -8.90 7.68
CA GLN A 49 -5.21 -9.27 7.92
C GLN A 49 -5.32 -10.77 8.22
N ASP A 50 -6.46 -11.21 8.71
CA ASP A 50 -6.61 -12.55 9.30
C ASP A 50 -6.51 -13.73 8.31
N ALA A 51 -6.70 -13.51 7.00
CA ALA A 51 -6.53 -14.59 6.02
C ALA A 51 -5.05 -14.89 5.69
N THR A 52 -4.15 -13.93 5.87
CA THR A 52 -2.72 -14.05 5.51
C THR A 52 -1.76 -13.73 6.65
N GLY A 53 -2.25 -13.09 7.69
CA GLY A 53 -1.44 -12.56 8.80
C GLY A 53 -0.81 -13.64 9.66
N THR A 54 -1.50 -14.77 9.90
CA THR A 54 -0.95 -15.89 10.67
C THR A 54 0.38 -16.36 10.07
N MET A 55 0.43 -16.54 8.75
CA MET A 55 1.67 -16.94 8.07
C MET A 55 2.76 -15.86 8.19
N ALA A 56 2.41 -14.59 8.03
CA ALA A 56 3.37 -13.48 8.16
C ALA A 56 3.97 -13.42 9.58
N PHE A 57 3.15 -13.60 10.62
CA PHE A 57 3.64 -13.61 12.00
C PHE A 57 4.46 -14.84 12.35
N LEU A 58 4.13 -16.04 11.85
CA LEU A 58 4.95 -17.22 12.01
C LEU A 58 6.36 -17.02 11.41
N GLN A 59 6.43 -16.37 10.24
CA GLN A 59 7.70 -16.00 9.63
C GLN A 59 8.43 -14.94 10.45
N PHE A 60 7.74 -13.95 10.99
CA PHE A 60 8.33 -12.94 11.88
C PHE A 60 8.88 -13.58 13.17
N GLU A 61 8.14 -14.49 13.78
CA GLU A 61 8.61 -15.23 14.97
C GLU A 61 9.90 -16.01 14.71
N SER A 62 10.04 -16.60 13.50
CA SER A 62 11.26 -17.35 13.14
C SER A 62 12.52 -16.48 13.06
N MET A 63 12.37 -15.17 12.91
CA MET A 63 13.51 -14.23 12.92
C MET A 63 14.02 -13.88 14.31
N ALA A 64 13.36 -14.33 15.38
CA ALA A 64 13.74 -14.11 16.78
C ALA A 64 13.94 -12.62 17.14
N ILE A 65 13.08 -11.75 16.59
CA ILE A 65 13.05 -10.31 16.88
C ILE A 65 12.03 -10.04 17.99
N ASP A 66 12.37 -9.22 18.97
CA ASP A 66 11.59 -9.01 20.20
C ASP A 66 10.33 -8.17 19.97
N HIS A 67 10.35 -7.26 18.99
CA HIS A 67 9.24 -6.36 18.66
C HIS A 67 9.39 -5.81 17.24
N VAL A 68 8.30 -5.33 16.67
CA VAL A 68 8.33 -4.69 15.35
C VAL A 68 9.16 -3.41 15.37
N ARG A 69 9.83 -3.11 14.26
CA ARG A 69 10.75 -1.96 14.11
C ARG A 69 10.25 -0.90 13.15
N THR A 70 9.08 -1.11 12.55
CA THR A 70 8.39 -0.10 11.75
C THR A 70 7.80 0.98 12.64
N GLU A 71 7.53 2.15 12.10
CA GLU A 71 6.85 3.22 12.84
C GLU A 71 5.46 2.78 13.32
N LEU A 72 4.78 1.95 12.49
CA LEU A 72 3.47 1.41 12.78
C LEU A 72 3.28 0.05 12.12
N SER A 73 2.78 -0.91 12.87
CA SER A 73 2.27 -2.18 12.35
C SER A 73 0.86 -2.42 12.87
N VAL A 74 -0.05 -2.79 11.98
CA VAL A 74 -1.45 -3.07 12.34
C VAL A 74 -1.87 -4.43 11.80
N SER A 75 -2.49 -5.23 12.66
CA SER A 75 -3.09 -6.51 12.32
C SER A 75 -4.61 -6.41 12.43
N TYR A 76 -5.31 -6.75 11.36
CA TYR A 76 -6.76 -6.64 11.25
C TYR A 76 -7.44 -8.00 11.24
N VAL A 77 -8.67 -8.05 11.72
CA VAL A 77 -9.58 -9.17 11.53
C VAL A 77 -10.81 -8.65 10.77
N ASP A 78 -10.85 -8.91 9.47
CA ASP A 78 -11.90 -8.40 8.59
C ASP A 78 -12.30 -9.35 7.45
N HIS A 79 -11.47 -10.35 7.12
CA HIS A 79 -11.75 -11.31 6.04
C HIS A 79 -12.62 -12.48 6.52
N ASN A 80 -12.37 -13.02 7.70
CA ASN A 80 -13.07 -14.16 8.29
C ASN A 80 -13.88 -13.76 9.54
N THR A 81 -14.60 -12.63 9.47
CA THR A 81 -15.44 -12.15 10.59
C THR A 81 -16.56 -13.13 10.95
N VAL A 82 -17.11 -13.83 9.95
CA VAL A 82 -17.98 -14.98 10.14
C VAL A 82 -17.10 -16.23 10.16
N GLN A 83 -16.78 -16.69 11.35
CA GLN A 83 -15.92 -17.84 11.55
C GLN A 83 -16.66 -19.13 11.15
N ILE A 84 -16.01 -19.94 10.31
CA ILE A 84 -16.49 -21.25 9.91
C ILE A 84 -15.50 -22.28 10.46
N GLY A 85 -15.97 -23.09 11.44
CA GLY A 85 -15.08 -24.00 12.16
C GLY A 85 -14.28 -23.29 13.27
N PHE A 86 -13.32 -23.98 13.82
CA PHE A 86 -12.45 -23.46 14.89
C PHE A 86 -11.18 -22.77 14.38
N GLU A 87 -10.78 -23.04 13.15
CA GLU A 87 -9.51 -22.59 12.57
C GLU A 87 -9.44 -21.06 12.53
N ASN A 88 -10.51 -20.40 12.09
CA ASN A 88 -10.55 -18.94 12.07
C ASN A 88 -10.50 -18.34 13.49
N ALA A 89 -11.14 -19.00 14.47
CA ALA A 89 -11.09 -18.56 15.85
C ALA A 89 -9.67 -18.69 16.44
N ASP A 90 -8.97 -19.77 16.11
CA ASP A 90 -7.59 -19.98 16.51
C ASP A 90 -6.66 -18.95 15.85
N ASP A 91 -6.82 -18.67 14.57
CA ASP A 91 -6.09 -17.60 13.88
C ASP A 91 -6.30 -16.23 14.55
N HIS A 92 -7.54 -15.88 14.89
CA HIS A 92 -7.84 -14.60 15.56
C HIS A 92 -7.20 -14.54 16.96
N ALA A 93 -7.26 -15.63 17.73
CA ALA A 93 -6.63 -15.72 19.05
C ALA A 93 -5.10 -15.62 18.95
N TYR A 94 -4.51 -16.30 17.97
CA TYR A 94 -3.08 -16.22 17.69
C TYR A 94 -2.67 -14.80 17.31
N LEU A 95 -3.34 -14.18 16.32
CA LEU A 95 -3.05 -12.82 15.86
C LEU A 95 -3.15 -11.79 16.98
N GLN A 96 -4.16 -11.92 17.85
CA GLN A 96 -4.27 -11.05 19.03
C GLN A 96 -3.08 -11.22 19.98
N SER A 97 -2.66 -12.46 20.21
CA SER A 97 -1.57 -12.78 21.13
C SER A 97 -0.21 -12.24 20.62
N VAL A 98 0.09 -12.46 19.34
CA VAL A 98 1.36 -12.01 18.73
C VAL A 98 1.36 -10.49 18.56
N ALA A 99 0.23 -9.87 18.25
CA ALA A 99 0.13 -8.42 18.18
C ALA A 99 0.49 -7.79 19.54
N LYS A 100 -0.05 -8.32 20.62
CA LYS A 100 0.29 -7.88 22.00
C LYS A 100 1.77 -8.11 22.31
N LYS A 101 2.31 -9.27 21.93
CA LYS A 101 3.70 -9.66 22.20
C LYS A 101 4.69 -8.74 21.50
N TYR A 102 4.43 -8.37 20.26
CA TYR A 102 5.39 -7.67 19.40
C TYR A 102 5.13 -6.17 19.22
N GLY A 103 4.16 -5.60 19.94
CA GLY A 103 3.86 -4.17 19.88
C GLY A 103 3.09 -3.75 18.61
N VAL A 104 2.27 -4.65 18.07
CA VAL A 104 1.42 -4.40 16.91
C VAL A 104 0.03 -3.97 17.36
N ILE A 105 -0.58 -2.99 16.71
CA ILE A 105 -1.96 -2.62 16.95
C ILE A 105 -2.86 -3.73 16.41
N PHE A 106 -3.78 -4.21 17.24
CA PHE A 106 -4.75 -5.25 16.85
C PHE A 106 -6.14 -4.66 16.65
N SER A 107 -6.66 -4.76 15.44
CA SER A 107 -8.02 -4.39 15.08
C SER A 107 -8.88 -5.64 14.97
N ARG A 108 -9.68 -5.87 16.01
CA ARG A 108 -10.55 -7.06 16.10
C ARG A 108 -11.73 -7.01 15.12
N ALA A 109 -12.35 -8.17 14.93
CA ALA A 109 -13.57 -8.32 14.13
C ALA A 109 -14.65 -7.29 14.51
N GLY A 110 -15.34 -6.76 13.50
CA GLY A 110 -16.42 -5.80 13.64
C GLY A 110 -16.00 -4.33 13.55
N ASN A 111 -14.71 -4.01 13.55
CA ASN A 111 -14.27 -2.62 13.39
C ASN A 111 -14.43 -2.09 11.95
N GLY A 112 -14.34 -2.95 10.95
CA GLY A 112 -14.48 -2.60 9.53
C GLY A 112 -13.36 -3.18 8.67
N ILE A 113 -13.38 -2.84 7.39
CA ILE A 113 -12.42 -3.32 6.39
C ILE A 113 -11.04 -2.73 6.64
N CYS A 114 -9.99 -3.57 6.64
CA CYS A 114 -8.63 -3.19 6.98
C CYS A 114 -8.11 -1.99 6.19
N HIS A 115 -8.33 -1.95 4.88
CA HIS A 115 -7.83 -0.87 4.03
C HIS A 115 -8.49 0.46 4.32
N GLN A 116 -9.82 0.47 4.51
CA GLN A 116 -10.56 1.68 4.85
C GLN A 116 -10.16 2.21 6.23
N LEU A 117 -10.08 1.33 7.21
CA LEU A 117 -9.63 1.69 8.56
C LEU A 117 -8.20 2.23 8.57
N HIS A 118 -7.31 1.62 7.76
CA HIS A 118 -5.94 2.06 7.67
C HIS A 118 -5.83 3.47 7.07
N LEU A 119 -6.57 3.73 5.98
CA LEU A 119 -6.64 5.06 5.38
C LEU A 119 -7.14 6.13 6.36
N GLU A 120 -8.24 5.84 7.07
CA GLU A 120 -8.90 6.81 7.95
C GLU A 120 -8.12 7.11 9.23
N ARG A 121 -7.38 6.12 9.76
CA ARG A 121 -6.81 6.22 11.11
C ARG A 121 -5.29 6.31 11.16
N PHE A 122 -4.62 5.73 10.19
CA PHE A 122 -3.18 5.50 10.22
C PHE A 122 -2.45 5.98 8.97
N GLY A 123 -3.17 6.16 7.87
CA GLY A 123 -2.57 6.60 6.61
C GLY A 123 -1.98 8.00 6.73
N VAL A 124 -0.74 8.16 6.26
CA VAL A 124 -0.01 9.44 6.27
C VAL A 124 0.59 9.67 4.90
N PRO A 125 0.21 10.76 4.20
CA PRO A 125 0.80 11.10 2.92
C PRO A 125 2.34 11.13 2.97
N GLY A 126 2.98 10.60 1.95
CA GLY A 126 4.44 10.56 1.87
C GLY A 126 5.10 9.39 2.60
N LYS A 127 4.36 8.55 3.31
CA LYS A 127 4.86 7.34 3.95
C LYS A 127 4.80 6.13 3.04
N THR A 128 5.55 5.09 3.40
CA THR A 128 5.54 3.77 2.76
C THR A 128 4.73 2.77 3.59
N LEU A 129 3.93 1.98 2.92
CA LEU A 129 3.11 0.91 3.51
C LEU A 129 3.31 -0.39 2.73
N ILE A 130 3.59 -1.48 3.42
CA ILE A 130 3.55 -2.83 2.86
C ILE A 130 2.50 -3.67 3.57
N GLY A 131 1.72 -4.42 2.82
CA GLY A 131 0.68 -5.27 3.39
C GLY A 131 0.63 -6.66 2.78
N SER A 132 0.23 -7.65 3.57
CA SER A 132 0.02 -9.02 3.12
C SER A 132 -1.29 -9.22 2.35
N ASP A 133 -1.78 -8.15 1.73
CA ASP A 133 -3.01 -8.11 0.95
C ASP A 133 -2.84 -7.31 -0.34
N SER A 134 -3.44 -7.79 -1.43
CA SER A 134 -3.33 -7.17 -2.76
C SER A 134 -3.96 -5.77 -2.84
N HIS A 135 -4.94 -5.46 -1.99
CA HIS A 135 -5.61 -4.16 -1.94
C HIS A 135 -4.89 -3.13 -1.06
N THR A 136 -3.74 -3.46 -0.50
CA THR A 136 -2.88 -2.51 0.24
C THR A 136 -2.61 -1.24 -0.57
N THR A 137 -2.57 -1.35 -1.90
CA THR A 137 -2.40 -0.23 -2.84
C THR A 137 -3.43 0.89 -2.69
N MET A 138 -4.56 0.65 -2.00
CA MET A 138 -5.52 1.71 -1.67
C MET A 138 -4.88 2.88 -0.91
N GLY A 139 -3.81 2.65 -0.15
CA GLY A 139 -3.03 3.71 0.50
C GLY A 139 -2.52 4.79 -0.45
N GLY A 140 -2.38 4.47 -1.74
CA GLY A 140 -2.04 5.45 -2.78
C GLY A 140 -3.08 6.57 -2.94
N GLY A 141 -4.34 6.33 -2.58
CA GLY A 141 -5.42 7.32 -2.65
C GLY A 141 -5.20 8.55 -1.76
N ILE A 142 -4.39 8.43 -0.72
CA ILE A 142 -3.99 9.53 0.16
C ILE A 142 -2.52 9.92 0.00
N GLY A 143 -1.85 9.46 -1.07
CA GLY A 143 -0.46 9.84 -1.36
C GLY A 143 0.59 9.04 -0.58
N MET A 144 0.31 7.79 -0.22
CA MET A 144 1.33 6.84 0.26
C MET A 144 1.91 6.03 -0.91
N ILE A 145 3.13 5.52 -0.76
CA ILE A 145 3.60 4.38 -1.54
C ILE A 145 3.17 3.11 -0.81
N ALA A 146 2.09 2.51 -1.28
CA ALA A 146 1.45 1.36 -0.65
C ALA A 146 1.51 0.14 -1.57
N ILE A 147 2.03 -0.98 -1.07
CA ILE A 147 2.38 -2.16 -1.86
C ILE A 147 1.82 -3.42 -1.20
N GLY A 148 1.12 -4.24 -1.97
CA GLY A 148 0.79 -5.61 -1.56
C GLY A 148 1.97 -6.54 -1.83
N ALA A 149 2.35 -7.35 -0.85
CA ALA A 149 3.49 -8.25 -0.93
C ALA A 149 3.23 -9.58 -0.21
N GLY A 150 4.11 -10.53 -0.37
CA GLY A 150 4.04 -11.81 0.35
C GLY A 150 4.28 -11.66 1.85
N GLY A 151 3.76 -12.61 2.63
CA GLY A 151 3.89 -12.59 4.10
C GLY A 151 5.33 -12.49 4.58
N LEU A 152 6.28 -13.11 3.87
CA LEU A 152 7.70 -13.04 4.21
C LEU A 152 8.26 -11.63 4.06
N ASP A 153 7.93 -10.92 2.98
CA ASP A 153 8.36 -9.54 2.76
C ASP A 153 7.81 -8.62 3.85
N VAL A 154 6.53 -8.81 4.21
CA VAL A 154 5.90 -8.07 5.30
C VAL A 154 6.58 -8.35 6.62
N ALA A 155 6.90 -9.62 6.93
CA ALA A 155 7.61 -10.01 8.14
C ALA A 155 9.02 -9.38 8.20
N VAL A 156 9.76 -9.39 7.10
CA VAL A 156 11.09 -8.74 7.00
C VAL A 156 10.97 -7.24 7.25
N ALA A 157 9.97 -6.57 6.64
CA ALA A 157 9.72 -5.15 6.86
C ALA A 157 9.35 -4.85 8.32
N MET A 158 8.49 -5.67 8.94
CA MET A 158 8.18 -5.57 10.38
C MET A 158 9.44 -5.64 11.24
N GLY A 159 10.42 -6.48 10.85
CA GLY A 159 11.72 -6.59 11.49
C GLY A 159 12.68 -5.43 11.21
N GLY A 160 12.29 -4.45 10.42
CA GLY A 160 13.11 -3.30 10.04
C GLY A 160 14.03 -3.56 8.84
N GLY A 161 13.84 -4.68 8.14
CA GLY A 161 14.54 -4.97 6.90
C GLY A 161 14.01 -4.11 5.74
N ALA A 162 14.87 -3.84 4.78
CA ALA A 162 14.47 -3.11 3.57
C ALA A 162 13.62 -3.99 2.66
N PHE A 163 12.66 -3.37 1.97
CA PHE A 163 11.89 -4.02 0.92
C PHE A 163 12.55 -3.79 -0.44
N TYR A 164 12.81 -4.88 -1.15
CA TYR A 164 13.44 -4.87 -2.48
C TYR A 164 12.36 -4.90 -3.56
N LEU A 165 12.47 -3.98 -4.50
CA LEU A 165 11.56 -3.92 -5.66
C LEU A 165 12.27 -3.37 -6.88
N THR A 166 11.68 -3.60 -8.04
CA THR A 166 12.09 -2.91 -9.27
C THR A 166 11.51 -1.49 -9.25
N ALA A 167 12.36 -0.48 -9.42
CA ALA A 167 11.93 0.92 -9.48
C ALA A 167 10.83 1.08 -10.54
N PRO A 168 9.64 1.56 -10.16
CA PRO A 168 8.48 1.60 -11.04
C PRO A 168 8.63 2.70 -12.10
N ARG A 169 7.93 2.51 -13.22
CA ARG A 169 7.63 3.61 -14.14
C ARG A 169 6.46 4.41 -13.57
N VAL A 170 6.50 5.72 -13.73
CA VAL A 170 5.39 6.58 -13.35
C VAL A 170 4.62 7.01 -14.59
N ILE A 171 3.31 6.86 -14.56
CA ILE A 171 2.38 7.34 -15.60
C ILE A 171 1.51 8.43 -14.98
N LYS A 172 1.57 9.63 -15.52
CA LYS A 172 0.68 10.72 -15.13
C LYS A 172 -0.69 10.53 -15.79
N ILE A 173 -1.73 10.46 -14.97
CA ILE A 173 -3.14 10.52 -15.39
C ILE A 173 -3.64 11.93 -15.13
N GLU A 174 -3.79 12.72 -16.18
CA GLU A 174 -4.28 14.09 -16.06
C GLU A 174 -5.82 14.12 -16.18
N LEU A 175 -6.48 14.47 -15.09
CA LEU A 175 -7.93 14.65 -15.03
C LEU A 175 -8.27 16.13 -15.25
N THR A 176 -9.06 16.41 -16.27
CA THR A 176 -9.51 17.77 -16.60
C THR A 176 -11.02 17.88 -16.56
N GLY A 177 -11.54 19.03 -16.13
CA GLY A 177 -12.98 19.26 -15.99
C GLY A 177 -13.53 18.71 -14.69
N ARG A 178 -14.79 18.33 -14.68
CA ARG A 178 -15.51 17.79 -13.51
C ARG A 178 -16.43 16.64 -13.92
N LEU A 179 -16.78 15.80 -12.94
CA LEU A 179 -17.76 14.73 -13.15
C LEU A 179 -19.13 15.32 -13.47
N ARG A 180 -19.87 14.66 -14.35
CA ARG A 180 -21.26 14.96 -14.63
C ARG A 180 -22.15 14.46 -13.49
N PRO A 181 -23.35 15.00 -13.29
CA PRO A 181 -24.31 14.43 -12.35
C PRO A 181 -24.55 12.94 -12.60
N GLY A 182 -24.52 12.14 -11.53
CA GLY A 182 -24.68 10.68 -11.59
C GLY A 182 -23.42 9.88 -11.94
N VAL A 183 -22.27 10.54 -12.13
CA VAL A 183 -20.96 9.89 -12.35
C VAL A 183 -20.12 10.02 -11.08
N SER A 184 -19.46 8.96 -10.68
CA SER A 184 -18.66 8.85 -9.47
C SER A 184 -17.16 8.69 -9.76
N ALA A 185 -16.32 8.77 -8.75
CA ALA A 185 -14.90 8.47 -8.86
C ALA A 185 -14.64 7.02 -9.33
N LYS A 186 -15.55 6.09 -9.02
CA LYS A 186 -15.48 4.71 -9.52
C LYS A 186 -15.54 4.64 -11.05
N ASP A 187 -16.32 5.49 -11.69
CA ASP A 187 -16.40 5.54 -13.16
C ASP A 187 -15.08 6.02 -13.77
N VAL A 188 -14.34 6.88 -13.05
CA VAL A 188 -12.99 7.29 -13.47
C VAL A 188 -12.04 6.11 -13.51
N ILE A 189 -11.98 5.31 -12.44
CA ILE A 189 -11.10 4.14 -12.42
C ILE A 189 -11.52 3.07 -13.44
N LEU A 190 -12.82 2.87 -13.65
CA LEU A 190 -13.32 1.97 -14.69
C LEU A 190 -12.90 2.45 -16.09
N LYS A 191 -12.88 3.76 -16.33
CA LYS A 191 -12.38 4.33 -17.60
C LYS A 191 -10.87 4.18 -17.76
N VAL A 192 -10.13 4.27 -16.67
CA VAL A 192 -8.68 3.99 -16.65
C VAL A 192 -8.45 2.51 -17.00
N LEU A 193 -9.20 1.60 -16.37
CA LEU A 193 -9.11 0.16 -16.65
C LEU A 193 -9.50 -0.19 -18.10
N GLU A 194 -10.53 0.43 -18.64
CA GLU A 194 -10.90 0.27 -20.06
C GLU A 194 -9.74 0.63 -20.99
N ARG A 195 -8.98 1.67 -20.66
CA ARG A 195 -7.89 2.18 -21.50
C ARG A 195 -6.58 1.40 -21.35
N PHE A 196 -6.23 1.00 -20.14
CA PHE A 196 -4.93 0.37 -19.84
C PHE A 196 -5.03 -1.14 -19.66
N GLY A 197 -6.25 -1.68 -19.53
CA GLY A 197 -6.49 -3.07 -19.18
C GLY A 197 -6.21 -3.37 -17.71
N SER A 198 -6.53 -4.58 -17.30
CA SER A 198 -6.28 -5.10 -15.95
C SER A 198 -4.94 -5.85 -15.83
N SER A 199 -4.26 -6.10 -16.94
CA SER A 199 -3.00 -6.83 -17.00
C SER A 199 -1.89 -5.94 -17.58
N GLY A 200 -0.62 -6.24 -17.24
CA GLY A 200 0.54 -5.54 -17.80
C GLY A 200 0.91 -4.22 -17.08
N ASN A 201 0.25 -3.89 -15.98
CA ASN A 201 0.53 -2.69 -15.20
C ASN A 201 1.45 -2.96 -13.99
N VAL A 202 2.04 -4.15 -13.89
CA VAL A 202 3.04 -4.48 -12.87
C VAL A 202 4.28 -3.59 -13.07
N GLY A 203 4.79 -3.03 -11.97
CA GLY A 203 5.93 -2.10 -12.01
C GLY A 203 5.58 -0.70 -12.55
N VAL A 204 4.30 -0.31 -12.47
CA VAL A 204 3.81 1.01 -12.85
C VAL A 204 3.09 1.65 -11.67
N VAL A 205 3.38 2.93 -11.41
CA VAL A 205 2.60 3.79 -10.53
C VAL A 205 1.83 4.80 -11.39
N MET A 206 0.54 4.91 -11.15
CA MET A 206 -0.31 5.90 -11.81
C MET A 206 -0.51 7.10 -10.87
N GLU A 207 0.04 8.25 -11.22
CA GLU A 207 -0.18 9.50 -10.49
C GLU A 207 -1.32 10.28 -11.12
N TYR A 208 -2.32 10.58 -10.31
CA TYR A 208 -3.46 11.39 -10.73
C TYR A 208 -3.19 12.87 -10.46
N GLY A 209 -3.39 13.69 -11.45
CA GLY A 209 -3.18 15.13 -11.37
C GLY A 209 -4.16 15.91 -12.26
N GLY A 210 -3.96 17.24 -12.34
CA GLY A 210 -4.83 18.14 -13.08
C GLY A 210 -5.97 18.73 -12.24
N ASP A 211 -6.67 19.70 -12.77
CA ASP A 211 -7.72 20.41 -12.04
C ASP A 211 -8.94 19.55 -11.71
N GLY A 212 -9.17 18.47 -12.48
CA GLY A 212 -10.25 17.52 -12.23
C GLY A 212 -10.10 16.78 -10.89
N VAL A 213 -8.87 16.52 -10.43
CA VAL A 213 -8.61 15.85 -9.13
C VAL A 213 -9.19 16.64 -7.97
N LYS A 214 -9.13 17.99 -8.03
CA LYS A 214 -9.66 18.88 -6.98
C LYS A 214 -11.17 18.78 -6.80
N THR A 215 -11.86 18.13 -7.73
CA THR A 215 -13.32 17.92 -7.70
C THR A 215 -13.73 16.55 -7.22
N LEU A 216 -12.76 15.69 -6.84
CA LEU A 216 -12.96 14.35 -6.30
C LEU A 216 -12.70 14.39 -4.80
N ASP A 217 -13.61 13.80 -4.03
CA ASP A 217 -13.44 13.60 -2.60
C ASP A 217 -12.74 12.25 -2.36
N VAL A 218 -12.04 12.16 -1.24
CA VAL A 218 -11.55 10.87 -0.71
C VAL A 218 -12.77 10.19 -0.10
N PRO A 219 -13.07 8.91 -0.49
CA PRO A 219 -14.23 8.21 0.05
C PRO A 219 -14.13 7.94 1.53
#